data_6d41ec8ab0bed52a3badb198f391a374
#
_entry.id   6d41ec8ab0bed52a3badb198f391a374
#
_cell.length_a   1.000
_cell.length_b   1.000
_cell.length_c   1.000
_cell.angle_alpha   90.00
_cell.angle_beta   90.00
_cell.angle_gamma   90.00
#
_symmetry.space_group_name_H-M   'P 1'
#
loop_
_entity.id
_entity.type
_entity.pdbx_description
1 polymer ?
#
loop_
_entity_poly.entity_id
_entity_poly.type
_entity_poly.pdbx_seq_one_letter_code
_entity_poly.pdbx_strand_id
1 'polypeptide(L)'
;MVASRLRVIGLGVACLALGSGAMAEPIVFRHVLDNSPLEVKPRPNEVETEAVKRFKETGKNPYLGDEQALAEGKKLYRVECQACHLPDGAGRIGPTLIADAWKYERAATDVGMFEILYGGASGAMQSFARRGMTQDQMLKVIAYVRSLKKA
;
A
#
# COMPACT_ATOMS: atom_id res chain seq x y z
N MET A 1 -43.26 68.37 -3.13
CA MET A 1 -43.02 67.09 -3.83
C MET A 1 -41.87 66.40 -3.15
N VAL A 2 -42.15 65.41 -2.26
CA VAL A 2 -41.15 64.72 -1.49
C VAL A 2 -41.06 63.28 -2.07
N ALA A 3 -39.94 62.97 -2.69
CA ALA A 3 -39.68 61.64 -3.25
C ALA A 3 -39.09 60.70 -2.19
N SER A 4 -39.90 59.74 -1.76
CA SER A 4 -39.49 58.69 -0.79
C SER A 4 -38.61 57.64 -1.54
N ARG A 5 -37.37 57.46 -1.08
CA ARG A 5 -36.46 56.42 -1.57
C ARG A 5 -36.62 55.16 -0.72
N LEU A 6 -37.23 54.17 -1.30
CA LEU A 6 -37.35 52.82 -0.74
C LEU A 6 -36.00 52.12 -0.80
N ARG A 7 -35.40 51.80 0.38
CA ARG A 7 -34.17 50.96 0.45
C ARG A 7 -34.59 49.52 0.57
N VAL A 8 -34.28 48.74 -0.48
CA VAL A 8 -34.40 47.28 -0.46
C VAL A 8 -33.16 46.70 0.25
N ILE A 9 -33.39 46.13 1.41
CA ILE A 9 -32.36 45.39 2.15
C ILE A 9 -32.34 43.99 1.60
N GLY A 10 -31.32 43.67 0.81
CA GLY A 10 -31.09 42.33 0.30
C GLY A 10 -30.57 41.43 1.42
N LEU A 11 -31.36 40.43 1.83
CA LEU A 11 -30.97 39.36 2.74
C LEU A 11 -30.08 38.37 1.98
N GLY A 12 -28.77 38.45 2.19
CA GLY A 12 -27.81 37.47 1.66
C GLY A 12 -27.92 36.15 2.42
N VAL A 13 -28.45 35.12 1.80
CA VAL A 13 -28.42 33.74 2.35
C VAL A 13 -27.01 33.18 2.14
N ALA A 14 -26.24 33.12 3.22
CA ALA A 14 -24.96 32.41 3.26
C ALA A 14 -25.22 30.90 3.22
N CYS A 15 -25.04 30.26 2.08
CA CYS A 15 -24.99 28.81 1.97
C CYS A 15 -23.69 28.30 2.62
N LEU A 16 -23.79 27.79 3.85
CA LEU A 16 -22.74 26.97 4.45
C LEU A 16 -22.68 25.63 3.70
N ALA A 17 -21.71 25.51 2.83
CA ALA A 17 -21.36 24.22 2.22
C ALA A 17 -20.76 23.31 3.32
N LEU A 18 -21.58 22.42 3.88
CA LEU A 18 -21.12 21.32 4.70
C LEU A 18 -20.30 20.38 3.79
N GLY A 19 -18.98 20.52 3.84
CA GLY A 19 -18.07 19.59 3.19
C GLY A 19 -18.24 18.20 3.79
N SER A 20 -18.96 17.31 3.11
CA SER A 20 -18.99 15.88 3.44
C SER A 20 -17.59 15.32 3.23
N GLY A 21 -16.81 15.21 4.30
CA GLY A 21 -15.58 14.44 4.30
C GLY A 21 -15.92 12.99 3.95
N ALA A 22 -15.63 12.58 2.72
CA ALA A 22 -15.75 11.17 2.33
C ALA A 22 -14.80 10.36 3.21
N MET A 23 -15.33 9.61 4.16
CA MET A 23 -14.57 8.62 4.91
C MET A 23 -14.13 7.55 3.91
N ALA A 24 -12.82 7.36 3.77
CA ALA A 24 -12.30 6.29 2.92
C ALA A 24 -12.78 4.94 3.48
N GLU A 25 -13.35 4.11 2.61
CA GLU A 25 -13.74 2.75 2.99
C GLU A 25 -12.52 1.96 3.48
N PRO A 26 -12.64 1.17 4.56
CA PRO A 26 -11.53 0.40 5.09
C PRO A 26 -11.05 -0.62 4.06
N ILE A 27 -9.73 -0.76 3.93
CA ILE A 27 -9.12 -1.71 3.00
C ILE A 27 -9.37 -3.13 3.50
N VAL A 28 -10.03 -3.93 2.66
CA VAL A 28 -10.22 -5.36 2.90
C VAL A 28 -9.10 -6.13 2.21
N PHE A 29 -8.15 -6.61 2.99
CA PHE A 29 -7.09 -7.48 2.49
C PHE A 29 -7.63 -8.86 2.12
N ARG A 30 -7.04 -9.49 1.08
CA ARG A 30 -7.50 -10.77 0.55
C ARG A 30 -6.35 -11.70 0.23
N HIS A 31 -6.57 -12.98 0.36
CA HIS A 31 -5.65 -13.98 -0.15
C HIS A 31 -5.59 -13.94 -1.68
N VAL A 32 -4.38 -13.91 -2.23
CA VAL A 32 -4.17 -13.79 -3.68
C VAL A 32 -4.62 -15.02 -4.46
N LEU A 33 -4.71 -16.17 -3.81
CA LEU A 33 -5.04 -17.45 -4.47
C LEU A 33 -6.54 -17.67 -4.66
N ASP A 34 -7.35 -17.29 -3.69
CA ASP A 34 -8.78 -17.62 -3.67
C ASP A 34 -9.68 -16.40 -3.36
N ASN A 35 -9.06 -15.23 -3.20
CA ASN A 35 -9.75 -13.98 -2.89
C ASN A 35 -10.53 -13.99 -1.56
N SER A 36 -10.29 -14.98 -0.69
CA SER A 36 -10.87 -15.02 0.66
C SER A 36 -10.33 -13.88 1.53
N PRO A 37 -11.05 -13.43 2.55
CA PRO A 37 -10.56 -12.39 3.47
C PRO A 37 -9.25 -12.80 4.13
N LEU A 38 -8.26 -11.88 4.10
CA LEU A 38 -6.97 -12.04 4.75
C LEU A 38 -6.92 -11.17 5.99
N GLU A 39 -6.89 -11.81 7.16
CA GLU A 39 -6.79 -11.09 8.42
C GLU A 39 -5.35 -10.63 8.66
N VAL A 40 -5.14 -9.30 8.58
CA VAL A 40 -3.83 -8.67 8.79
C VAL A 40 -3.73 -8.14 10.21
N LYS A 41 -3.00 -8.88 11.06
CA LYS A 41 -2.74 -8.51 12.46
C LYS A 41 -1.25 -8.31 12.71
N PRO A 42 -0.85 -7.42 13.62
CA PRO A 42 0.53 -7.38 14.09
C PRO A 42 0.88 -8.71 14.79
N ARG A 43 2.13 -9.12 14.66
CA ARG A 43 2.67 -10.29 15.38
C ARG A 43 2.79 -9.95 16.87
N PRO A 44 2.88 -10.96 17.75
CA PRO A 44 3.22 -10.71 19.17
C PRO A 44 4.49 -9.83 19.26
N ASN A 45 4.41 -8.74 20.02
CA ASN A 45 5.48 -7.75 20.19
C ASN A 45 5.86 -6.94 18.92
N GLU A 46 5.12 -7.04 17.83
CA GLU A 46 5.29 -6.16 16.66
C GLU A 46 4.67 -4.79 16.97
N VAL A 47 5.51 -3.75 16.90
CA VAL A 47 5.04 -2.36 16.98
C VAL A 47 4.49 -1.96 15.61
N GLU A 48 3.23 -1.59 15.55
CA GLU A 48 2.63 -1.05 14.34
C GLU A 48 3.12 0.40 14.13
N THR A 49 3.95 0.59 13.10
CA THR A 49 4.51 1.92 12.79
C THR A 49 3.44 2.84 12.17
N GLU A 50 3.68 4.15 12.19
CA GLU A 50 2.81 5.11 11.51
C GLU A 50 2.71 4.84 9.99
N ALA A 51 3.78 4.33 9.39
CA ALA A 51 3.77 3.92 7.98
C ALA A 51 2.80 2.77 7.73
N VAL A 52 2.77 1.77 8.61
CA VAL A 52 1.84 0.64 8.52
C VAL A 52 0.39 1.09 8.72
N LYS A 53 0.12 1.94 9.70
CA LYS A 53 -1.21 2.51 9.94
C LYS A 53 -1.70 3.27 8.69
N ARG A 54 -0.88 4.19 8.19
CA ARG A 54 -1.20 4.97 6.99
C ARG A 54 -1.42 4.10 5.76
N PHE A 55 -0.63 3.05 5.60
CA PHE A 55 -0.82 2.08 4.52
C PHE A 55 -2.19 1.38 4.63
N LYS A 56 -2.57 0.92 5.82
CA LYS A 56 -3.88 0.27 6.06
C LYS A 56 -5.06 1.20 5.81
N GLU A 57 -4.89 2.50 6.00
CA GLU A 57 -5.92 3.50 5.74
C GLU A 57 -6.02 3.86 4.25
N THR A 58 -4.88 3.97 3.55
CA THR A 58 -4.82 4.57 2.22
C THR A 58 -4.53 3.59 1.09
N GLY A 59 -4.00 2.42 1.39
CA GLY A 59 -3.49 1.45 0.40
C GLY A 59 -2.21 1.87 -0.31
N LYS A 60 -1.67 3.04 0.03
CA LYS A 60 -0.45 3.58 -0.58
C LYS A 60 0.75 3.33 0.33
N ASN A 61 1.83 2.80 -0.22
CA ASN A 61 3.04 2.57 0.53
C ASN A 61 3.77 3.90 0.81
N PRO A 62 3.91 4.32 2.09
CA PRO A 62 4.55 5.60 2.43
C PRO A 62 6.06 5.63 2.14
N TYR A 63 6.68 4.47 1.96
CA TYR A 63 8.14 4.34 1.74
C TYR A 63 8.56 4.46 0.27
N LEU A 64 7.62 4.69 -0.67
CA LEU A 64 7.97 4.89 -2.08
C LEU A 64 8.83 6.16 -2.24
N GLY A 65 10.06 5.97 -2.70
CA GLY A 65 11.02 7.07 -2.89
C GLY A 65 11.80 7.49 -1.64
N ASP A 66 11.55 6.89 -0.48
CA ASP A 66 12.35 7.11 0.73
C ASP A 66 13.67 6.34 0.64
N GLU A 67 14.79 7.05 0.58
CA GLU A 67 16.11 6.45 0.37
C GLU A 67 16.52 5.49 1.49
N GLN A 68 16.20 5.81 2.75
CA GLN A 68 16.52 4.96 3.88
C GLN A 68 15.69 3.67 3.85
N ALA A 69 14.39 3.79 3.62
CA ALA A 69 13.50 2.64 3.49
C ALA A 69 13.89 1.75 2.30
N LEU A 70 14.29 2.35 1.16
CA LEU A 70 14.78 1.62 0.00
C LEU A 70 16.06 0.84 0.32
N ALA A 71 17.01 1.46 1.05
CA ALA A 71 18.24 0.77 1.45
C ALA A 71 17.98 -0.41 2.41
N GLU A 72 17.05 -0.24 3.36
CA GLU A 72 16.61 -1.32 4.26
C GLU A 72 15.85 -2.42 3.50
N GLY A 73 14.93 -2.03 2.61
CA GLY A 73 14.18 -2.94 1.74
C GLY A 73 15.10 -3.77 0.84
N LYS A 74 16.17 -3.16 0.29
CA LYS A 74 17.21 -3.86 -0.48
C LYS A 74 17.93 -4.91 0.34
N LYS A 75 18.26 -4.62 1.59
CA LYS A 75 18.91 -5.61 2.50
C LYS A 75 17.99 -6.81 2.73
N LEU A 76 16.72 -6.56 3.03
CA LEU A 76 15.72 -7.60 3.22
C LEU A 76 15.49 -8.42 1.95
N TYR A 77 15.36 -7.76 0.80
CA TYR A 77 15.20 -8.41 -0.50
C TYR A 77 16.34 -9.36 -0.82
N ARG A 78 17.59 -8.96 -0.56
CA ARG A 78 18.78 -9.80 -0.78
C ARG A 78 18.76 -11.07 0.06
N VAL A 79 18.22 -11.03 1.25
CA VAL A 79 18.17 -12.20 2.15
C VAL A 79 16.98 -13.09 1.82
N GLU A 80 15.82 -12.50 1.60
CA GLU A 80 14.55 -13.23 1.57
C GLU A 80 14.01 -13.51 0.16
N CYS A 81 14.39 -12.72 -0.85
CA CYS A 81 13.71 -12.71 -2.13
C CYS A 81 14.62 -13.05 -3.33
N GLN A 82 15.87 -12.58 -3.34
CA GLN A 82 16.73 -12.64 -4.53
C GLN A 82 17.08 -14.07 -4.97
N ALA A 83 17.03 -15.05 -4.09
CA ALA A 83 17.31 -16.44 -4.45
C ALA A 83 16.32 -16.97 -5.51
N CYS A 84 15.08 -16.50 -5.48
CA CYS A 84 14.03 -16.86 -6.41
C CYS A 84 13.78 -15.80 -7.47
N HIS A 85 13.86 -14.51 -7.10
CA HIS A 85 13.50 -13.40 -7.99
C HIS A 85 14.70 -12.70 -8.66
N LEU A 86 15.94 -13.14 -8.37
CA LEU A 86 17.21 -12.54 -8.79
C LEU A 86 17.46 -11.14 -8.19
N PRO A 87 18.72 -10.67 -8.16
CA PRO A 87 19.06 -9.37 -7.55
C PRO A 87 18.42 -8.17 -8.24
N ASP A 88 18.16 -8.28 -9.54
CA ASP A 88 17.56 -7.26 -10.42
C ASP A 88 16.03 -7.39 -10.55
N GLY A 89 15.43 -8.42 -9.95
CA GLY A 89 13.99 -8.68 -10.06
C GLY A 89 13.58 -9.36 -11.37
N ALA A 90 14.51 -9.79 -12.21
CA ALA A 90 14.19 -10.42 -13.51
C ALA A 90 13.46 -11.76 -13.37
N GLY A 91 13.60 -12.43 -12.21
CA GLY A 91 12.95 -13.70 -11.94
C GLY A 91 13.74 -14.91 -12.45
N ARG A 92 13.59 -16.05 -11.77
CA ARG A 92 14.15 -17.35 -12.15
C ARG A 92 13.24 -18.48 -11.69
N ILE A 93 13.28 -18.84 -10.39
CA ILE A 93 12.34 -19.77 -9.76
C ILE A 93 11.01 -19.06 -9.53
N GLY A 94 11.08 -17.82 -9.02
CA GLY A 94 9.95 -16.90 -8.91
C GLY A 94 9.73 -16.12 -10.20
N PRO A 95 8.53 -15.57 -10.41
CA PRO A 95 8.25 -14.72 -11.56
C PRO A 95 9.09 -13.44 -11.53
N THR A 96 9.21 -12.77 -12.69
CA THR A 96 9.78 -11.44 -12.78
C THR A 96 8.96 -10.43 -11.92
N LEU A 97 9.67 -9.49 -11.29
CA LEU A 97 9.10 -8.41 -10.49
C LEU A 97 9.21 -7.03 -11.20
N ILE A 98 9.73 -7.01 -12.43
CA ILE A 98 9.94 -5.81 -13.24
C ILE A 98 9.13 -5.80 -14.54
N ALA A 99 8.29 -6.83 -14.77
CA ALA A 99 7.45 -6.91 -15.97
C ALA A 99 6.28 -5.90 -15.92
N ASP A 100 5.71 -5.63 -17.11
CA ASP A 100 4.49 -4.84 -17.24
C ASP A 100 3.24 -5.60 -16.80
N ALA A 101 3.24 -6.92 -17.02
CA ALA A 101 2.19 -7.82 -16.56
C ALA A 101 2.65 -8.65 -15.37
N TRP A 102 1.87 -8.64 -14.30
CA TRP A 102 2.13 -9.40 -13.08
C TRP A 102 1.48 -10.78 -13.15
N LYS A 103 2.14 -11.81 -12.60
CA LYS A 103 1.54 -13.16 -12.46
C LYS A 103 0.18 -13.10 -11.76
N TYR A 104 0.04 -12.23 -10.78
CA TYR A 104 -1.21 -11.89 -10.12
C TYR A 104 -1.48 -10.42 -10.37
N GLU A 105 -2.58 -10.07 -11.02
CA GLU A 105 -2.95 -8.68 -11.35
C GLU A 105 -2.94 -7.75 -10.13
N ARG A 106 -3.36 -8.27 -8.98
CA ARG A 106 -3.34 -7.53 -7.72
C ARG A 106 -1.94 -7.01 -7.34
N ALA A 107 -0.87 -7.69 -7.76
CA ALA A 107 0.51 -7.23 -7.52
C ALA A 107 0.85 -5.91 -8.21
N ALA A 108 0.02 -5.43 -9.12
CA ALA A 108 0.14 -4.08 -9.68
C ALA A 108 -0.06 -2.99 -8.61
N THR A 109 -0.82 -3.27 -7.55
CA THR A 109 -1.05 -2.36 -6.42
C THR A 109 -0.14 -2.70 -5.23
N ASP A 110 0.13 -1.72 -4.36
CA ASP A 110 0.90 -1.96 -3.13
C ASP A 110 0.15 -2.86 -2.16
N VAL A 111 -1.18 -2.73 -2.11
CA VAL A 111 -2.06 -3.62 -1.33
C VAL A 111 -1.90 -5.07 -1.79
N GLY A 112 -2.01 -5.34 -3.09
CA GLY A 112 -1.89 -6.71 -3.60
C GLY A 112 -0.47 -7.28 -3.43
N MET A 113 0.59 -6.47 -3.55
CA MET A 113 1.94 -6.92 -3.19
C MET A 113 2.07 -7.25 -1.70
N PHE A 114 1.49 -6.43 -0.84
CA PHE A 114 1.47 -6.68 0.60
C PHE A 114 0.70 -7.98 0.91
N GLU A 115 -0.45 -8.21 0.29
CA GLU A 115 -1.23 -9.45 0.43
C GLU A 115 -0.41 -10.69 0.06
N ILE A 116 0.39 -10.62 -1.03
CA ILE A 116 1.29 -11.69 -1.46
C ILE A 116 2.38 -11.95 -0.41
N LEU A 117 3.02 -10.90 0.10
CA LEU A 117 4.06 -11.05 1.12
C LEU A 117 3.48 -11.55 2.44
N TYR A 118 2.35 -10.99 2.86
CA TYR A 118 1.74 -11.34 4.14
C TYR A 118 1.11 -12.74 4.12
N GLY A 119 0.29 -13.03 3.13
CA GLY A 119 -0.47 -14.28 3.03
C GLY A 119 0.26 -15.41 2.32
N GLY A 120 1.25 -15.09 1.49
CA GLY A 120 1.88 -16.03 0.56
C GLY A 120 1.14 -16.12 -0.78
N ALA A 121 1.69 -16.93 -1.69
CA ALA A 121 1.13 -17.21 -3.01
C ALA A 121 1.39 -18.67 -3.41
N SER A 122 1.14 -19.04 -4.68
CA SER A 122 1.34 -20.41 -5.14
C SER A 122 2.82 -20.85 -5.10
N GLY A 123 3.04 -22.15 -4.94
CA GLY A 123 4.36 -22.77 -4.99
C GLY A 123 5.20 -22.46 -3.74
N ALA A 124 6.45 -22.05 -3.93
CA ALA A 124 7.40 -21.79 -2.87
C ALA A 124 7.25 -20.40 -2.20
N MET A 125 6.36 -19.54 -2.71
CA MET A 125 6.13 -18.19 -2.16
C MET A 125 5.28 -18.27 -0.90
N GLN A 126 5.92 -18.60 0.21
CA GLN A 126 5.26 -18.75 1.52
C GLN A 126 4.94 -17.38 2.14
N SER A 127 4.05 -17.39 3.16
CA SER A 127 3.77 -16.23 3.98
C SER A 127 5.01 -15.74 4.73
N PHE A 128 5.44 -14.51 4.47
CA PHE A 128 6.55 -13.88 5.20
C PHE A 128 6.14 -13.43 6.61
N ALA A 129 4.85 -13.19 6.86
CA ALA A 129 4.35 -12.96 8.21
C ALA A 129 4.62 -14.19 9.11
N ARG A 130 4.39 -15.39 8.61
CA ARG A 130 4.70 -16.64 9.32
C ARG A 130 6.20 -16.86 9.49
N ARG A 131 7.03 -16.35 8.58
CA ARG A 131 8.50 -16.44 8.63
C ARG A 131 9.14 -15.37 9.52
N GLY A 132 8.37 -14.46 10.08
CA GLY A 132 8.87 -13.49 11.03
C GLY A 132 9.11 -12.09 10.50
N MET A 133 8.82 -11.81 9.23
CA MET A 133 8.91 -10.45 8.68
C MET A 133 7.76 -9.58 9.23
N THR A 134 8.10 -8.38 9.70
CA THR A 134 7.09 -7.41 10.17
C THR A 134 6.38 -6.73 9.00
N GLN A 135 5.19 -6.17 9.25
CA GLN A 135 4.45 -5.44 8.23
C GLN A 135 5.25 -4.23 7.71
N ASP A 136 5.97 -3.54 8.58
CA ASP A 136 6.86 -2.44 8.22
C ASP A 136 7.98 -2.90 7.26
N GLN A 137 8.62 -4.02 7.56
CA GLN A 137 9.64 -4.61 6.69
C GLN A 137 9.07 -5.01 5.32
N MET A 138 7.83 -5.53 5.28
CA MET A 138 7.16 -5.84 4.01
C MET A 138 6.96 -4.58 3.16
N LEU A 139 6.53 -3.47 3.76
CA LEU A 139 6.39 -2.20 3.04
C LEU A 139 7.71 -1.70 2.48
N LYS A 140 8.81 -1.83 3.22
CA LYS A 140 10.16 -1.47 2.74
C LYS A 140 10.61 -2.35 1.58
N VAL A 141 10.36 -3.67 1.66
CA VAL A 141 10.64 -4.60 0.54
C VAL A 141 9.82 -4.22 -0.69
N ILE A 142 8.52 -3.92 -0.54
CA ILE A 142 7.66 -3.48 -1.64
C ILE A 142 8.19 -2.20 -2.28
N ALA A 143 8.59 -1.21 -1.47
CA ALA A 143 9.16 0.03 -1.97
C ALA A 143 10.43 -0.23 -2.81
N TYR A 144 11.31 -1.10 -2.33
CA TYR A 144 12.49 -1.50 -3.08
C TYR A 144 12.13 -2.21 -4.41
N VAL A 145 11.22 -3.18 -4.38
CA VAL A 145 10.76 -3.88 -5.60
C VAL A 145 10.19 -2.90 -6.62
N ARG A 146 9.37 -1.92 -6.18
CA ARG A 146 8.86 -0.86 -7.06
C ARG A 146 9.99 -0.01 -7.67
N SER A 147 11.09 0.18 -6.96
CA SER A 147 12.24 0.95 -7.46
C SER A 147 13.03 0.20 -8.54
N LEU A 148 12.98 -1.13 -8.58
CA LEU A 148 13.68 -1.94 -9.60
C LEU A 148 13.16 -1.68 -11.02
N LYS A 149 11.90 -1.27 -11.18
CA LYS A 149 11.29 -1.00 -12.50
C LYS A 149 11.65 0.38 -13.07
N LYS A 150 12.40 1.22 -12.36
CA LYS A 150 12.74 2.59 -12.77
C LYS A 150 13.98 2.69 -13.66
N ALA A 151 14.60 1.58 -14.02
CA ALA A 151 15.77 1.57 -14.90
C ALA A 151 15.37 1.52 -16.37
#